data_3c32f7b615dfa84babc32db1678bac44
#
_entry.id   3c32f7b615dfa84babc32db1678bac44
#
_cell.length_a   1.000
_cell.length_b   1.000
_cell.length_c   1.000
_cell.angle_alpha   90.00
_cell.angle_beta   90.00
_cell.angle_gamma   90.00
#
_symmetry.space_group_name_H-M   'P 1'
#
loop_
_entity.id
_entity.type
_entity.pdbx_description
1 polymer ?
#
loop_
_entity_poly.entity_id
_entity_poly.type
_entity_poly.pdbx_seq_one_letter_code
_entity_poly.pdbx_strand_id
1 'polypeptide(L)'
;MDAKDKKIATDLCYEIIKEVGRAIRPYVGKPESGEKVKMGADGTPTSYIDVIAEDQVINILKNAPIHSYIISEEIGELKVGYGKKESVVLTQELRRTDLTPEQKPKFIFLIDPIDGTSNAIKEIPAYGISIAVANVPDDRLATLNDVELGFISNFGNGNFFEAEKGKGCWLNNEEVHPSDIINISDMSLGGFTKSGTKAASKLVDNARRMRVLGSVVLELSYVASGRYDAFLDLRGSRIIDIAASKLIVEEAGGIITNKYGEKLDNKLSIYERTIVVAANNNILHKQIIDILNDNESDVIGEVGVVSRVDEYHAILFSVKIIDYLLNNGIDVVIERTLARKLEKLKKDPNLKNIINTTIKEHPELKDQLKNLNFNIEFKLLSQSIQDFKSDMAIILGGDGTLLRTQTKMTEEIPIFGINMGTVGFLTEIEVNETFDSLKKILKGEYYLEKRTKLVVSHENHHYSALNE
;
A
#
# COMPACT_ATOMS: atom_id res chain seq x y z
N MET A 1 13.64 26.91 10.87
CA MET A 1 13.41 28.02 9.87
C MET A 1 13.44 29.35 10.58
N ASP A 2 14.15 30.39 10.07
CA ASP A 2 14.08 31.71 10.67
C ASP A 2 12.76 32.44 10.30
N ALA A 3 12.44 33.53 11.03
CA ALA A 3 11.15 34.22 10.87
C ALA A 3 10.98 34.87 9.48
N LYS A 4 12.06 35.33 8.84
CA LYS A 4 12.03 35.93 7.51
C LYS A 4 11.80 34.85 6.43
N ASP A 5 12.55 33.77 6.51
CA ASP A 5 12.44 32.65 5.60
C ASP A 5 11.05 31.99 5.71
N LYS A 6 10.53 31.85 6.94
CA LYS A 6 9.15 31.35 7.18
C LYS A 6 8.10 32.21 6.51
N LYS A 7 8.20 33.55 6.66
CA LYS A 7 7.27 34.47 6.01
C LYS A 7 7.28 34.31 4.49
N ILE A 8 8.46 34.22 3.87
CA ILE A 8 8.58 33.99 2.42
C ILE A 8 7.91 32.69 2.02
N ALA A 9 8.17 31.58 2.75
CA ALA A 9 7.57 30.30 2.44
C ALA A 9 6.04 30.32 2.58
N THR A 10 5.52 30.94 3.64
CA THR A 10 4.07 31.10 3.88
C THR A 10 3.40 31.93 2.77
N ASP A 11 4.01 33.09 2.40
CA ASP A 11 3.48 33.95 1.34
C ASP A 11 3.42 33.21 -0.01
N LEU A 12 4.45 32.41 -0.33
CA LEU A 12 4.48 31.54 -1.53
C LEU A 12 3.39 30.46 -1.49
N CYS A 13 3.17 29.81 -0.33
CA CYS A 13 2.12 28.79 -0.20
C CYS A 13 0.72 29.40 -0.42
N TYR A 14 0.45 30.56 0.14
CA TYR A 14 -0.83 31.26 -0.09
C TYR A 14 -1.04 31.64 -1.56
N GLU A 15 0.01 32.14 -2.22
CA GLU A 15 -0.03 32.46 -3.64
C GLU A 15 -0.32 31.20 -4.48
N ILE A 16 0.40 30.09 -4.22
CA ILE A 16 0.19 28.82 -4.91
C ILE A 16 -1.25 28.34 -4.75
N ILE A 17 -1.76 28.27 -3.53
CA ILE A 17 -3.12 27.78 -3.24
C ILE A 17 -4.16 28.62 -4.00
N LYS A 18 -4.01 29.94 -3.98
CA LYS A 18 -4.90 30.86 -4.66
C LYS A 18 -4.88 30.69 -6.18
N GLU A 19 -3.69 30.65 -6.78
CA GLU A 19 -3.58 30.59 -8.25
C GLU A 19 -3.91 29.19 -8.79
N VAL A 20 -3.55 28.10 -8.08
CA VAL A 20 -4.00 26.75 -8.41
C VAL A 20 -5.53 26.66 -8.38
N GLY A 21 -6.17 27.08 -7.26
CA GLY A 21 -7.63 27.06 -7.14
C GLY A 21 -8.33 27.87 -8.22
N ARG A 22 -7.76 29.06 -8.61
CA ARG A 22 -8.27 29.85 -9.73
C ARG A 22 -8.13 29.14 -11.07
N ALA A 23 -6.97 28.54 -11.33
CA ALA A 23 -6.65 27.91 -12.62
C ALA A 23 -7.48 26.64 -12.86
N ILE A 24 -7.72 25.80 -11.86
CA ILE A 24 -8.47 24.56 -12.02
C ILE A 24 -9.99 24.75 -12.04
N ARG A 25 -10.50 25.84 -11.44
CA ARG A 25 -11.95 26.09 -11.29
C ARG A 25 -12.76 25.94 -12.57
N PRO A 26 -12.32 26.44 -13.76
CA PRO A 26 -13.07 26.28 -15.02
C PRO A 26 -13.18 24.82 -15.49
N TYR A 27 -12.34 23.93 -14.99
CA TYR A 27 -12.20 22.55 -15.45
C TYR A 27 -12.87 21.53 -14.51
N VAL A 28 -13.25 21.92 -13.31
CA VAL A 28 -13.98 21.03 -12.37
C VAL A 28 -15.30 20.58 -12.99
N GLY A 29 -15.57 19.25 -12.93
CA GLY A 29 -16.75 18.65 -13.52
C GLY A 29 -16.77 18.58 -15.05
N LYS A 30 -15.66 18.91 -15.73
CA LYS A 30 -15.59 18.88 -17.19
C LYS A 30 -14.98 17.56 -17.70
N PRO A 31 -15.53 16.96 -18.77
CA PRO A 31 -15.00 15.71 -19.33
C PRO A 31 -13.52 15.78 -19.71
N GLU A 32 -13.10 16.89 -20.32
CA GLU A 32 -11.71 17.12 -20.75
C GLU A 32 -10.70 17.12 -19.61
N SER A 33 -11.14 17.41 -18.39
CA SER A 33 -10.28 17.45 -17.20
C SER A 33 -9.66 16.09 -16.86
N GLY A 34 -10.36 15.02 -17.23
CA GLY A 34 -9.92 13.63 -16.98
C GLY A 34 -9.07 13.05 -18.12
N GLU A 35 -8.85 13.76 -19.21
CA GLU A 35 -8.01 13.28 -20.30
C GLU A 35 -6.58 13.03 -19.84
N LYS A 36 -6.03 11.85 -20.16
CA LYS A 36 -4.66 11.50 -19.82
C LYS A 36 -3.71 12.08 -20.85
N VAL A 37 -2.85 13.01 -20.41
CA VAL A 37 -2.02 13.81 -21.33
C VAL A 37 -0.54 13.44 -21.28
N LYS A 38 -0.07 12.88 -20.18
CA LYS A 38 1.33 12.43 -20.01
C LYS A 38 1.43 11.36 -18.91
N MET A 39 2.63 10.82 -18.74
CA MET A 39 2.97 10.02 -17.55
C MET A 39 3.61 10.93 -16.50
N GLY A 40 3.18 10.81 -15.26
CA GLY A 40 3.78 11.48 -14.11
C GLY A 40 5.15 10.88 -13.74
N ALA A 41 5.89 11.59 -12.93
CA ALA A 41 7.21 11.13 -12.45
C ALA A 41 7.11 9.89 -11.55
N ASP A 42 5.97 9.66 -10.92
CA ASP A 42 5.67 8.48 -10.12
C ASP A 42 5.26 7.26 -10.98
N GLY A 43 5.13 7.42 -12.31
CA GLY A 43 4.73 6.38 -13.25
C GLY A 43 3.22 6.22 -13.42
N THR A 44 2.40 7.10 -12.87
CA THR A 44 0.94 7.11 -13.07
C THR A 44 0.51 8.03 -14.22
N PRO A 45 -0.62 7.77 -14.93
CA PRO A 45 -1.11 8.65 -15.99
C PRO A 45 -1.66 9.95 -15.42
N THR A 46 -1.07 11.10 -15.78
CA THR A 46 -1.46 12.46 -15.40
C THR A 46 -2.70 12.93 -16.14
N SER A 47 -3.69 13.46 -15.43
CA SER A 47 -4.88 14.08 -16.03
C SER A 47 -4.60 15.53 -16.45
N TYR A 48 -5.40 16.05 -17.37
CA TYR A 48 -5.25 17.42 -17.86
C TYR A 48 -5.36 18.47 -16.74
N ILE A 49 -6.29 18.29 -15.79
CA ILE A 49 -6.46 19.20 -14.66
C ILE A 49 -5.24 19.22 -13.74
N ASP A 50 -4.54 18.09 -13.58
CA ASP A 50 -3.33 18.00 -12.75
C ASP A 50 -2.19 18.80 -13.40
N VAL A 51 -2.07 18.75 -14.73
CA VAL A 51 -1.07 19.57 -15.46
C VAL A 51 -1.32 21.05 -15.27
N ILE A 52 -2.58 21.50 -15.36
CA ILE A 52 -2.94 22.91 -15.15
C ILE A 52 -2.56 23.35 -13.74
N ALA A 53 -2.86 22.55 -12.73
CA ALA A 53 -2.54 22.85 -11.34
C ALA A 53 -1.03 22.93 -11.11
N GLU A 54 -0.30 21.96 -11.63
CA GLU A 54 1.15 21.86 -11.48
C GLU A 54 1.90 23.00 -12.17
N ASP A 55 1.45 23.43 -13.36
CA ASP A 55 2.05 24.56 -14.06
C ASP A 55 1.98 25.86 -13.23
N GLN A 56 0.94 26.07 -12.43
CA GLN A 56 0.86 27.22 -11.52
C GLN A 56 1.93 27.12 -10.41
N VAL A 57 2.06 25.97 -9.80
CA VAL A 57 3.07 25.70 -8.76
C VAL A 57 4.47 26.01 -9.29
N ILE A 58 4.80 25.45 -10.46
CA ILE A 58 6.11 25.64 -11.09
C ILE A 58 6.36 27.11 -11.40
N ASN A 59 5.39 27.81 -11.99
CA ASN A 59 5.55 29.22 -12.37
C ASN A 59 5.83 30.13 -11.17
N ILE A 60 5.13 29.92 -10.06
CA ILE A 60 5.31 30.70 -8.83
C ILE A 60 6.69 30.42 -8.22
N LEU A 61 7.01 29.16 -7.96
CA LEU A 61 8.26 28.79 -7.30
C LEU A 61 9.49 29.03 -8.17
N LYS A 62 9.38 28.89 -9.51
CA LYS A 62 10.45 29.25 -10.44
C LYS A 62 10.83 30.75 -10.33
N ASN A 63 9.83 31.62 -10.21
CA ASN A 63 10.04 33.07 -10.17
C ASN A 63 10.27 33.62 -8.75
N ALA A 64 10.19 32.75 -7.72
CA ALA A 64 10.44 33.14 -6.35
C ALA A 64 11.88 33.72 -6.16
N PRO A 65 12.06 34.73 -5.30
CA PRO A 65 13.38 35.33 -5.04
C PRO A 65 14.20 34.48 -4.04
N ILE A 66 14.10 33.17 -4.14
CA ILE A 66 14.75 32.19 -3.27
C ILE A 66 14.93 30.88 -4.00
N HIS A 67 16.04 30.17 -3.75
CA HIS A 67 16.22 28.80 -4.21
C HIS A 67 15.49 27.82 -3.32
N SER A 68 14.74 26.90 -3.95
CA SER A 68 13.99 25.83 -3.28
C SER A 68 14.10 24.51 -4.05
N TYR A 69 13.85 23.41 -3.36
CA TYR A 69 13.51 22.15 -4.00
C TYR A 69 11.99 21.97 -4.03
N ILE A 70 11.50 21.32 -5.07
CA ILE A 70 10.12 20.84 -5.18
C ILE A 70 10.16 19.32 -5.26
N ILE A 71 9.24 18.66 -4.56
CA ILE A 71 8.90 17.26 -4.73
C ILE A 71 7.42 17.21 -5.07
N SER A 72 7.07 16.77 -6.28
CA SER A 72 5.68 16.67 -6.75
C SER A 72 5.47 15.37 -7.54
N GLU A 73 4.24 14.85 -7.51
CA GLU A 73 3.85 13.59 -8.15
C GLU A 73 4.12 13.58 -9.66
N GLU A 74 3.75 14.66 -10.33
CA GLU A 74 3.68 14.72 -11.78
C GLU A 74 5.01 15.09 -12.45
N ILE A 75 5.85 15.87 -11.77
CA ILE A 75 7.13 16.36 -12.29
C ILE A 75 8.35 15.82 -11.56
N GLY A 76 8.18 15.15 -10.43
CA GLY A 76 9.28 14.61 -9.64
C GLY A 76 10.01 15.67 -8.82
N GLU A 77 11.33 15.67 -8.89
CA GLU A 77 12.21 16.50 -8.06
C GLU A 77 12.83 17.62 -8.88
N LEU A 78 12.61 18.87 -8.47
CA LEU A 78 13.14 20.05 -9.15
C LEU A 78 13.91 20.95 -8.17
N LYS A 79 14.90 21.67 -8.70
CA LYS A 79 15.50 22.86 -8.10
C LYS A 79 14.98 24.09 -8.84
N VAL A 80 14.46 25.07 -8.12
CA VAL A 80 13.80 26.25 -8.67
C VAL A 80 14.21 27.53 -7.96
N GLY A 81 13.91 28.66 -8.57
CA GLY A 81 14.11 30.00 -8.02
C GLY A 81 14.83 30.95 -8.98
N TYR A 82 14.64 32.28 -8.81
CA TYR A 82 15.26 33.34 -9.62
C TYR A 82 15.08 33.14 -11.13
N GLY A 83 13.89 32.71 -11.57
CA GLY A 83 13.56 32.45 -12.98
C GLY A 83 14.11 31.14 -13.55
N LYS A 84 14.75 30.30 -12.73
CA LYS A 84 15.37 29.03 -13.17
C LYS A 84 14.56 27.81 -12.70
N LYS A 85 14.65 26.74 -13.49
CA LYS A 85 14.10 25.42 -13.19
C LYS A 85 15.04 24.35 -13.72
N GLU A 86 15.39 23.39 -12.88
CA GLU A 86 16.31 22.30 -13.19
C GLU A 86 15.78 21.01 -12.56
N SER A 87 15.73 19.92 -13.34
CA SER A 87 15.44 18.59 -12.80
C SER A 87 16.64 18.07 -12.03
N VAL A 88 16.42 17.55 -10.84
CA VAL A 88 17.48 17.09 -9.94
C VAL A 88 17.13 15.71 -9.36
N VAL A 89 18.13 15.09 -8.75
CA VAL A 89 17.94 13.95 -7.86
C VAL A 89 18.24 14.45 -6.45
N LEU A 90 17.21 14.64 -5.64
CA LEU A 90 17.30 15.31 -4.33
C LEU A 90 18.34 14.65 -3.41
N THR A 91 18.41 13.32 -3.41
CA THR A 91 19.39 12.59 -2.61
C THR A 91 20.85 12.84 -3.02
N GLN A 92 21.10 13.28 -4.26
CA GLN A 92 22.41 13.70 -4.74
C GLN A 92 22.64 15.18 -4.43
N GLU A 93 21.63 16.02 -4.68
CA GLU A 93 21.70 17.47 -4.43
C GLU A 93 21.97 17.80 -2.96
N LEU A 94 21.31 17.11 -2.02
CA LEU A 94 21.49 17.29 -0.57
C LEU A 94 22.91 16.90 -0.08
N ARG A 95 23.69 16.20 -0.89
CA ARG A 95 25.09 15.82 -0.58
C ARG A 95 26.11 16.75 -1.22
N ARG A 96 25.67 17.77 -1.97
CA ARG A 96 26.59 18.71 -2.64
C ARG A 96 27.22 19.64 -1.63
N THR A 97 28.55 19.75 -1.71
CA THR A 97 29.37 20.65 -0.88
C THR A 97 29.94 21.85 -1.67
N ASP A 98 29.69 21.89 -2.99
CA ASP A 98 30.20 22.88 -3.93
C ASP A 98 29.32 24.10 -4.10
N LEU A 99 28.13 24.13 -3.45
CA LEU A 99 27.22 25.25 -3.52
C LEU A 99 27.60 26.36 -2.54
N THR A 100 27.60 27.63 -3.02
CA THR A 100 27.71 28.76 -2.12
C THR A 100 26.44 28.92 -1.25
N PRO A 101 26.51 29.61 -0.10
CA PRO A 101 25.33 29.82 0.75
C PRO A 101 24.13 30.41 0.01
N GLU A 102 24.37 31.31 -0.97
CA GLU A 102 23.31 31.93 -1.79
C GLU A 102 22.69 30.97 -2.79
N GLN A 103 23.42 29.95 -3.20
CA GLN A 103 22.98 28.93 -4.16
C GLN A 103 22.30 27.73 -3.47
N LYS A 104 22.49 27.58 -2.15
CA LYS A 104 21.82 26.50 -1.39
C LYS A 104 20.32 26.78 -1.32
N PRO A 105 19.50 25.81 -1.73
CA PRO A 105 18.06 25.88 -1.50
C PRO A 105 17.73 25.99 -0.02
N LYS A 106 16.79 26.85 0.30
CA LYS A 106 16.34 27.11 1.69
C LYS A 106 15.31 26.12 2.16
N PHE A 107 14.44 25.68 1.23
CA PHE A 107 13.28 24.87 1.53
C PHE A 107 13.16 23.68 0.59
N ILE A 108 12.43 22.68 1.06
CA ILE A 108 11.85 21.61 0.26
C ILE A 108 10.34 21.78 0.32
N PHE A 109 9.71 22.02 -0.81
CA PHE A 109 8.26 22.02 -0.95
C PHE A 109 7.81 20.63 -1.42
N LEU A 110 6.99 19.94 -0.60
CA LEU A 110 6.29 18.72 -1.00
C LEU A 110 4.88 19.15 -1.36
N ILE A 111 4.50 18.96 -2.60
CA ILE A 111 3.23 19.47 -3.12
C ILE A 111 2.50 18.40 -3.89
N ASP A 112 1.28 18.11 -3.45
CA ASP A 112 0.26 17.50 -4.29
C ASP A 112 -0.73 18.59 -4.70
N PRO A 113 -0.69 19.06 -5.97
CA PRO A 113 -1.52 20.17 -6.41
C PRO A 113 -3.01 19.86 -6.43
N ILE A 114 -3.40 18.57 -6.60
CA ILE A 114 -4.81 18.12 -6.54
C ILE A 114 -4.88 16.70 -5.97
N ASP A 115 -4.91 16.55 -4.66
CA ASP A 115 -5.37 15.30 -4.06
C ASP A 115 -6.88 15.15 -4.26
N GLY A 116 -7.29 13.97 -4.75
CA GLY A 116 -8.68 13.73 -5.11
C GLY A 116 -9.03 14.17 -6.55
N THR A 117 -8.13 14.05 -7.51
CA THR A 117 -8.36 14.38 -8.93
C THR A 117 -9.62 13.75 -9.50
N SER A 118 -9.90 12.47 -9.17
CA SER A 118 -11.14 11.80 -9.58
C SER A 118 -12.40 12.48 -9.04
N ASN A 119 -12.32 13.08 -7.85
CA ASN A 119 -13.43 13.84 -7.27
C ASN A 119 -13.60 15.18 -7.99
N ALA A 120 -12.50 15.88 -8.29
CA ALA A 120 -12.54 17.12 -9.04
C ALA A 120 -13.17 16.92 -10.43
N ILE A 121 -12.79 15.87 -11.16
CA ILE A 121 -13.35 15.51 -12.46
C ILE A 121 -14.87 15.23 -12.38
N LYS A 122 -15.34 14.65 -11.26
CA LYS A 122 -16.76 14.29 -11.04
C LYS A 122 -17.53 15.34 -10.26
N GLU A 123 -16.95 16.50 -9.98
CA GLU A 123 -17.56 17.58 -9.19
C GLU A 123 -17.98 17.13 -7.77
N ILE A 124 -17.29 16.13 -7.20
CA ILE A 124 -17.45 15.72 -5.80
C ILE A 124 -16.63 16.67 -4.94
N PRO A 125 -17.18 17.38 -3.93
CA PRO A 125 -16.50 18.48 -3.22
C PRO A 125 -15.46 17.98 -2.17
N ALA A 126 -14.67 17.00 -2.54
CA ALA A 126 -13.62 16.41 -1.72
C ALA A 126 -12.32 16.28 -2.53
N TYR A 127 -11.77 17.41 -2.93
CA TYR A 127 -10.50 17.55 -3.65
C TYR A 127 -9.81 18.84 -3.23
N GLY A 128 -8.49 18.83 -3.20
CA GLY A 128 -7.75 19.99 -2.74
C GLY A 128 -6.25 19.88 -2.95
N ILE A 129 -5.54 20.90 -2.52
CA ILE A 129 -4.09 20.99 -2.56
C ILE A 129 -3.48 20.69 -1.20
N SER A 130 -2.35 20.01 -1.20
CA SER A 130 -1.49 19.78 -0.05
C SER A 130 -0.11 20.38 -0.27
N ILE A 131 0.37 21.19 0.66
CA ILE A 131 1.70 21.76 0.63
C ILE A 131 2.36 21.57 2.00
N ALA A 132 3.48 20.85 2.03
CA ALA A 132 4.38 20.83 3.17
C ALA A 132 5.66 21.57 2.84
N VAL A 133 6.17 22.34 3.80
CA VAL A 133 7.47 23.02 3.67
C VAL A 133 8.42 22.49 4.72
N ALA A 134 9.51 21.89 4.26
CA ALA A 134 10.55 21.35 5.12
C ALA A 134 11.84 22.17 5.06
N ASN A 135 12.62 22.14 6.13
CA ASN A 135 13.99 22.62 6.14
C ASN A 135 14.87 21.70 5.27
N VAL A 136 15.92 22.27 4.71
CA VAL A 136 17.00 21.52 4.06
C VAL A 136 18.06 21.23 5.12
N PRO A 137 18.24 19.96 5.57
CA PRO A 137 19.32 19.61 6.50
C PRO A 137 20.70 19.74 5.84
N ASP A 138 21.72 20.10 6.62
CA ASP A 138 23.09 20.26 6.12
C ASP A 138 23.88 18.93 6.02
N ASP A 139 23.52 17.93 6.81
CA ASP A 139 24.33 16.72 7.07
C ASP A 139 23.64 15.39 6.78
N ARG A 140 22.36 15.40 6.45
CA ARG A 140 21.55 14.20 6.18
C ARG A 140 20.47 14.43 5.14
N LEU A 141 19.80 13.37 4.75
CA LEU A 141 18.58 13.46 3.92
C LEU A 141 17.42 14.01 4.77
N ALA A 142 16.60 14.86 4.15
CA ALA A 142 15.40 15.38 4.78
C ALA A 142 14.33 14.27 4.97
N THR A 143 13.63 14.36 6.08
CA THR A 143 12.58 13.42 6.48
C THR A 143 11.29 14.17 6.84
N LEU A 144 10.21 13.44 7.10
CA LEU A 144 8.95 14.02 7.58
C LEU A 144 9.10 14.86 8.84
N ASN A 145 10.12 14.60 9.66
CA ASN A 145 10.39 15.40 10.87
C ASN A 145 11.00 16.78 10.58
N ASP A 146 11.47 17.03 9.36
CA ASP A 146 11.97 18.33 8.93
C ASP A 146 10.88 19.28 8.43
N VAL A 147 9.64 18.81 8.33
CA VAL A 147 8.48 19.63 7.95
C VAL A 147 8.19 20.62 9.05
N GLU A 148 8.14 21.92 8.68
CA GLU A 148 7.91 23.03 9.60
C GLU A 148 6.56 23.71 9.39
N LEU A 149 6.03 23.68 8.14
CA LEU A 149 4.75 24.27 7.77
C LEU A 149 3.93 23.26 6.97
N GLY A 150 2.64 23.25 7.21
CA GLY A 150 1.68 22.42 6.48
C GLY A 150 0.45 23.24 6.10
N PHE A 151 0.04 23.19 4.83
CA PHE A 151 -1.12 23.88 4.29
C PHE A 151 -1.96 22.90 3.47
N ILE A 152 -3.27 22.89 3.73
CA ILE A 152 -4.22 22.08 2.97
C ILE A 152 -5.47 22.92 2.69
N SER A 153 -5.84 23.03 1.41
CA SER A 153 -7.06 23.72 1.01
C SER A 153 -7.99 22.78 0.26
N ASN A 154 -9.20 22.60 0.78
CA ASN A 154 -10.26 21.92 0.06
C ASN A 154 -10.94 22.91 -0.90
N PHE A 155 -10.71 22.75 -2.18
CA PHE A 155 -11.27 23.63 -3.22
C PHE A 155 -12.78 23.42 -3.42
N GLY A 156 -13.33 22.27 -2.97
CA GLY A 156 -14.77 21.97 -3.11
C GLY A 156 -15.64 22.71 -2.09
N ASN A 157 -15.12 23.04 -0.89
CA ASN A 157 -15.90 23.67 0.17
C ASN A 157 -15.24 24.86 0.86
N GLY A 158 -14.00 25.22 0.46
CA GLY A 158 -13.27 26.37 0.98
C GLY A 158 -12.62 26.16 2.37
N ASN A 159 -12.62 24.96 2.92
CA ASN A 159 -11.88 24.70 4.16
C ASN A 159 -10.38 24.83 3.91
N PHE A 160 -9.72 25.62 4.77
CA PHE A 160 -8.28 25.85 4.70
C PHE A 160 -7.64 25.53 6.04
N PHE A 161 -6.82 24.50 6.05
CA PHE A 161 -6.02 24.06 7.19
C PHE A 161 -4.61 24.61 7.07
N GLU A 162 -4.09 25.10 8.18
CA GLU A 162 -2.75 25.61 8.33
C GLU A 162 -2.14 25.09 9.64
N ALA A 163 -0.91 24.61 9.60
CA ALA A 163 -0.16 24.23 10.79
C ALA A 163 1.28 24.71 10.72
N GLU A 164 1.79 25.13 11.87
CA GLU A 164 3.18 25.49 12.08
C GLU A 164 3.73 24.66 13.23
N LYS A 165 4.86 24.01 13.03
CA LYS A 165 5.50 23.13 14.02
C LYS A 165 5.74 23.84 15.35
N GLY A 166 5.16 23.26 16.41
CA GLY A 166 5.23 23.79 17.77
C GLY A 166 4.35 25.01 18.03
N LYS A 167 3.39 25.32 17.14
CA LYS A 167 2.48 26.47 17.29
C LYS A 167 1.01 26.09 17.31
N GLY A 168 0.65 24.97 16.73
CA GLY A 168 -0.74 24.52 16.62
C GLY A 168 -1.24 24.41 15.18
N CYS A 169 -2.53 24.13 15.06
CA CYS A 169 -3.25 23.96 13.81
C CYS A 169 -4.50 24.83 13.77
N TRP A 170 -4.78 25.42 12.62
CA TRP A 170 -5.94 26.28 12.38
C TRP A 170 -6.74 25.79 11.18
N LEU A 171 -8.07 25.93 11.27
CA LEU A 171 -9.00 25.79 10.17
C LEU A 171 -9.71 27.12 9.96
N ASN A 172 -9.51 27.76 8.81
CA ASN A 172 -10.10 29.07 8.48
C ASN A 172 -9.81 30.13 9.56
N ASN A 173 -8.58 30.18 10.08
CA ASN A 173 -8.07 31.03 11.14
C ASN A 173 -8.62 30.73 12.56
N GLU A 174 -9.37 29.66 12.75
CA GLU A 174 -9.81 29.20 14.08
C GLU A 174 -8.95 28.01 14.49
N GLU A 175 -8.40 28.05 15.72
CA GLU A 175 -7.63 26.93 16.26
C GLU A 175 -8.51 25.68 16.37
N VAL A 176 -8.01 24.52 15.95
CA VAL A 176 -8.77 23.28 15.94
C VAL A 176 -8.08 22.20 16.74
N HIS A 177 -8.91 21.31 17.29
CA HIS A 177 -8.49 20.15 18.05
C HIS A 177 -9.26 18.91 17.59
N PRO A 178 -8.69 17.70 17.74
CA PRO A 178 -9.39 16.46 17.50
C PRO A 178 -10.58 16.27 18.47
N SER A 179 -11.43 15.30 18.18
CA SER A 179 -12.54 14.91 19.07
C SER A 179 -12.06 14.20 20.35
N ASP A 180 -12.96 14.06 21.33
CA ASP A 180 -12.70 13.39 22.60
C ASP A 180 -13.16 11.92 22.64
N ILE A 181 -13.52 11.33 21.49
CA ILE A 181 -13.98 9.93 21.41
C ILE A 181 -12.84 8.98 21.79
N ILE A 182 -13.13 8.04 22.68
CA ILE A 182 -12.17 7.08 23.22
C ILE A 182 -12.50 5.61 22.93
N ASN A 183 -13.74 5.32 22.46
CA ASN A 183 -14.18 3.96 22.18
C ASN A 183 -14.33 3.72 20.68
N ILE A 184 -13.89 2.58 20.20
CA ILE A 184 -14.05 2.18 18.79
C ILE A 184 -15.50 2.14 18.36
N SER A 185 -16.43 1.66 19.24
CA SER A 185 -17.88 1.60 18.97
C SER A 185 -18.54 2.95 18.72
N ASP A 186 -17.91 4.04 19.13
CA ASP A 186 -18.41 5.40 18.93
C ASP A 186 -17.67 6.10 17.78
N MET A 187 -16.60 5.51 17.26
CA MET A 187 -15.67 6.08 16.30
C MET A 187 -16.27 6.27 14.92
N SER A 188 -16.06 7.45 14.36
CA SER A 188 -16.17 7.70 12.91
C SER A 188 -14.81 7.49 12.27
N LEU A 189 -14.66 6.40 11.52
CA LEU A 189 -13.43 6.02 10.84
C LEU A 189 -13.45 6.54 9.41
N GLY A 190 -12.40 7.24 9.00
CA GLY A 190 -12.09 7.54 7.60
C GLY A 190 -11.05 6.59 7.04
N GLY A 191 -10.94 6.49 5.72
CA GLY A 191 -9.78 5.86 5.13
C GLY A 191 -10.01 4.75 4.14
N PHE A 192 -8.91 4.07 3.82
CA PHE A 192 -8.80 3.08 2.75
C PHE A 192 -8.24 1.77 3.30
N THR A 193 -8.96 0.69 3.07
CA THR A 193 -8.50 -0.65 3.42
C THR A 193 -8.16 -1.44 2.15
N LYS A 194 -7.13 -2.27 2.20
CA LYS A 194 -7.00 -3.34 1.23
C LYS A 194 -8.10 -4.37 1.51
N SER A 195 -8.82 -4.81 0.49
CA SER A 195 -9.77 -5.89 0.63
C SER A 195 -9.05 -7.14 1.19
N GLY A 196 -9.58 -7.76 2.23
CA GLY A 196 -9.10 -9.04 2.73
C GLY A 196 -8.23 -9.01 4.00
N THR A 197 -7.96 -7.86 4.61
CA THR A 197 -7.32 -7.87 5.94
C THR A 197 -8.39 -8.01 7.03
N LYS A 198 -8.40 -9.13 7.77
CA LYS A 198 -9.33 -9.38 8.89
C LYS A 198 -9.28 -8.28 9.96
N ALA A 199 -8.09 -7.75 10.23
CA ALA A 199 -7.90 -6.64 11.16
C ALA A 199 -8.64 -5.37 10.70
N ALA A 200 -8.60 -5.03 9.40
CA ALA A 200 -9.36 -3.91 8.86
C ALA A 200 -10.87 -4.17 8.93
N SER A 201 -11.33 -5.38 8.60
CA SER A 201 -12.73 -5.76 8.75
C SER A 201 -13.20 -5.62 10.21
N LYS A 202 -12.41 -6.11 11.17
CA LYS A 202 -12.71 -5.98 12.61
C LYS A 202 -12.85 -4.51 13.04
N LEU A 203 -11.99 -3.61 12.52
CA LEU A 203 -12.11 -2.18 12.80
C LEU A 203 -13.36 -1.56 12.17
N VAL A 204 -13.65 -1.88 10.91
CA VAL A 204 -14.82 -1.38 10.19
C VAL A 204 -16.12 -1.87 10.84
N ASP A 205 -16.19 -3.16 11.21
CA ASP A 205 -17.38 -3.78 11.82
C ASP A 205 -17.69 -3.22 13.22
N ASN A 206 -16.64 -2.82 13.97
CA ASN A 206 -16.79 -2.26 15.30
C ASN A 206 -16.91 -0.74 15.31
N ALA A 207 -16.53 -0.04 14.23
CA ALA A 207 -16.67 1.40 14.15
C ALA A 207 -18.14 1.81 14.02
N ARG A 208 -18.52 2.90 14.67
CA ARG A 208 -19.89 3.46 14.52
C ARG A 208 -20.21 3.81 13.07
N ARG A 209 -19.23 4.33 12.34
CA ARG A 209 -19.39 4.74 10.93
C ARG A 209 -18.06 4.63 10.20
N MET A 210 -18.12 4.17 8.96
CA MET A 210 -17.01 4.24 8.00
C MET A 210 -17.32 5.27 6.92
N ARG A 211 -16.33 6.07 6.53
CA ARG A 211 -16.40 7.04 5.41
C ARG A 211 -15.19 6.89 4.53
N VAL A 212 -15.40 7.04 3.22
CA VAL A 212 -14.34 7.05 2.21
C VAL A 212 -14.63 8.20 1.26
N LEU A 213 -13.90 9.29 1.39
CA LEU A 213 -14.09 10.47 0.54
C LEU A 213 -13.22 10.45 -0.72
N GLY A 214 -12.14 9.69 -0.72
CA GLY A 214 -11.24 9.56 -1.87
C GLY A 214 -10.13 10.59 -1.92
N SER A 215 -9.85 11.28 -0.81
CA SER A 215 -8.76 12.24 -0.62
C SER A 215 -8.08 11.95 0.71
N VAL A 216 -6.86 11.41 0.67
CA VAL A 216 -6.07 11.10 1.87
C VAL A 216 -5.79 12.36 2.68
N VAL A 217 -5.42 13.42 1.98
CA VAL A 217 -5.08 14.72 2.55
C VAL A 217 -6.24 15.31 3.36
N LEU A 218 -7.45 15.32 2.77
CA LEU A 218 -8.63 15.89 3.43
C LEU A 218 -9.12 15.02 4.57
N GLU A 219 -9.11 13.70 4.40
CA GLU A 219 -9.58 12.79 5.43
C GLU A 219 -8.69 12.83 6.68
N LEU A 220 -7.36 12.94 6.53
CA LEU A 220 -6.43 13.17 7.64
C LEU A 220 -6.69 14.53 8.32
N SER A 221 -6.91 15.59 7.54
CA SER A 221 -7.23 16.92 8.09
C SER A 221 -8.54 16.92 8.90
N TYR A 222 -9.46 16.02 8.56
CA TYR A 222 -10.71 15.86 9.31
C TYR A 222 -10.51 15.17 10.66
N VAL A 223 -9.43 14.38 10.83
CA VAL A 223 -9.04 13.90 12.17
C VAL A 223 -8.57 15.07 13.03
N ALA A 224 -7.73 15.95 12.48
CA ALA A 224 -7.23 17.14 13.18
C ALA A 224 -8.35 18.07 13.67
N SER A 225 -9.47 18.13 12.96
CA SER A 225 -10.62 19.00 13.28
C SER A 225 -11.80 18.30 13.97
N GLY A 226 -11.62 17.06 14.44
CA GLY A 226 -12.66 16.28 15.14
C GLY A 226 -13.85 15.87 14.29
N ARG A 227 -13.79 16.01 12.97
CA ARG A 227 -14.83 15.56 12.03
C ARG A 227 -14.79 14.06 11.79
N TYR A 228 -13.59 13.48 11.88
CA TYR A 228 -13.30 12.06 11.99
C TYR A 228 -12.58 11.82 13.31
N ASP A 229 -12.75 10.65 13.88
CA ASP A 229 -12.08 10.25 15.12
C ASP A 229 -10.79 9.50 14.82
N ALA A 230 -10.74 8.82 13.68
CA ALA A 230 -9.56 8.12 13.19
C ALA A 230 -9.54 8.05 11.66
N PHE A 231 -8.34 7.81 11.13
CA PHE A 231 -8.10 7.54 9.71
C PHE A 231 -7.12 6.37 9.55
N LEU A 232 -7.36 5.54 8.54
CA LEU A 232 -6.56 4.36 8.26
C LEU A 232 -6.31 4.22 6.76
N ASP A 233 -5.04 4.20 6.31
CA ASP A 233 -4.68 3.76 4.95
C ASP A 233 -3.71 2.59 4.99
N LEU A 234 -4.23 1.39 4.76
CA LEU A 234 -3.47 0.13 4.70
C LEU A 234 -2.89 -0.17 3.32
N ARG A 235 -3.20 0.64 2.30
CA ARG A 235 -2.64 0.47 0.94
C ARG A 235 -1.22 0.99 0.85
N GLY A 236 -0.86 1.93 1.72
CA GLY A 236 0.39 2.68 1.73
C GLY A 236 0.28 4.01 1.00
N SER A 237 0.11 5.09 1.77
CA SER A 237 0.10 6.47 1.28
C SER A 237 1.49 6.91 0.84
N ARG A 238 1.56 7.74 -0.19
CA ARG A 238 2.81 8.41 -0.60
C ARG A 238 3.18 9.47 0.43
N ILE A 239 4.47 9.71 0.60
CA ILE A 239 4.95 10.72 1.55
C ILE A 239 4.47 12.12 1.18
N ILE A 240 4.31 12.43 -0.10
CA ILE A 240 3.76 13.70 -0.58
C ILE A 240 2.33 13.93 -0.05
N ASP A 241 1.48 12.90 -0.06
CA ASP A 241 0.07 13.01 0.36
C ASP A 241 -0.06 13.23 1.88
N ILE A 242 0.92 12.79 2.66
CA ILE A 242 0.83 12.81 4.12
C ILE A 242 1.72 13.84 4.81
N ALA A 243 2.66 14.47 4.10
CA ALA A 243 3.65 15.35 4.73
C ALA A 243 3.00 16.55 5.45
N ALA A 244 2.07 17.26 4.79
CA ALA A 244 1.33 18.36 5.41
C ALA A 244 0.31 17.83 6.43
N SER A 245 -0.43 16.78 6.07
CA SER A 245 -1.46 16.21 6.94
C SER A 245 -0.90 15.66 8.25
N LYS A 246 0.33 15.07 8.22
CA LYS A 246 1.02 14.62 9.43
C LYS A 246 1.24 15.78 10.39
N LEU A 247 1.80 16.88 9.92
CA LEU A 247 2.02 18.06 10.76
C LEU A 247 0.69 18.61 11.29
N ILE A 248 -0.33 18.72 10.45
CA ILE A 248 -1.66 19.20 10.81
C ILE A 248 -2.29 18.34 11.91
N VAL A 249 -2.22 17.00 11.82
CA VAL A 249 -2.74 16.09 12.83
C VAL A 249 -1.96 16.24 14.15
N GLU A 250 -0.62 16.26 14.08
CA GLU A 250 0.23 16.37 15.27
C GLU A 250 0.05 17.73 15.99
N GLU A 251 0.03 18.83 15.24
CA GLU A 251 -0.13 20.18 15.81
C GLU A 251 -1.55 20.45 16.35
N ALA A 252 -2.55 19.76 15.84
CA ALA A 252 -3.89 19.79 16.42
C ALA A 252 -3.98 18.99 17.75
N GLY A 253 -2.99 18.14 18.07
CA GLY A 253 -2.97 17.27 19.24
C GLY A 253 -3.41 15.84 18.98
N GLY A 254 -3.63 15.46 17.72
CA GLY A 254 -3.86 14.09 17.29
C GLY A 254 -2.59 13.26 17.20
N ILE A 255 -2.72 12.01 16.86
CA ILE A 255 -1.61 11.06 16.74
C ILE A 255 -1.63 10.43 15.36
N ILE A 256 -0.46 10.31 14.75
CA ILE A 256 -0.26 9.68 13.46
C ILE A 256 1.00 8.82 13.48
N THR A 257 0.86 7.55 13.08
CA THR A 257 1.93 6.55 13.11
C THR A 257 1.81 5.58 11.92
N ASN A 258 2.76 4.66 11.82
CA ASN A 258 2.58 3.48 10.99
C ASN A 258 1.67 2.44 11.69
N LYS A 259 1.41 1.30 11.04
CA LYS A 259 0.55 0.23 11.58
C LYS A 259 1.09 -0.44 12.87
N TYR A 260 2.34 -0.22 13.21
CA TYR A 260 2.97 -0.74 14.44
C TYR A 260 2.96 0.26 15.59
N GLY A 261 2.42 1.45 15.38
CA GLY A 261 2.44 2.53 16.37
C GLY A 261 3.76 3.30 16.40
N GLU A 262 4.64 3.12 15.42
CA GLU A 262 5.90 3.83 15.31
C GLU A 262 5.73 5.17 14.61
N LYS A 263 6.48 6.19 15.05
CA LYS A 263 6.46 7.52 14.44
C LYS A 263 6.86 7.47 12.98
N LEU A 264 6.19 8.26 12.16
CA LEU A 264 6.52 8.43 10.75
C LEU A 264 7.73 9.36 10.61
N ASP A 265 8.85 8.81 10.14
CA ASP A 265 10.08 9.55 9.84
C ASP A 265 10.69 9.13 8.49
N ASN A 266 9.82 8.92 7.52
CA ASN A 266 10.23 8.53 6.18
C ASN A 266 11.00 9.66 5.50
N LYS A 267 11.91 9.31 4.58
CA LYS A 267 12.62 10.27 3.71
C LYS A 267 11.63 11.01 2.83
N LEU A 268 11.91 12.28 2.57
CA LEU A 268 11.12 13.05 1.63
C LEU A 268 11.46 12.62 0.19
N SER A 269 10.54 11.88 -0.43
CA SER A 269 10.70 11.34 -1.78
C SER A 269 9.34 10.97 -2.38
N ILE A 270 9.22 11.06 -3.71
CA ILE A 270 8.02 10.60 -4.44
C ILE A 270 7.84 9.08 -4.41
N TYR A 271 8.91 8.33 -4.15
CA TYR A 271 8.91 6.86 -4.18
C TYR A 271 8.62 6.24 -2.81
N GLU A 272 8.75 7.00 -1.73
CA GLU A 272 8.50 6.52 -0.37
C GLU A 272 7.00 6.41 -0.09
N ARG A 273 6.61 5.29 0.53
CA ARG A 273 5.24 5.01 0.95
C ARG A 273 5.23 4.45 2.36
N THR A 274 4.15 4.69 3.06
CA THR A 274 3.95 4.13 4.40
C THR A 274 2.48 3.87 4.67
N ILE A 275 2.20 2.85 5.48
CA ILE A 275 0.87 2.66 6.05
C ILE A 275 0.65 3.74 7.10
N VAL A 276 -0.54 4.32 7.11
CA VAL A 276 -0.88 5.44 7.99
C VAL A 276 -2.04 5.06 8.89
N VAL A 277 -1.84 5.28 10.19
CA VAL A 277 -2.88 5.21 11.23
C VAL A 277 -2.89 6.52 11.98
N ALA A 278 -3.99 7.26 11.90
CA ALA A 278 -4.17 8.49 12.66
C ALA A 278 -5.40 8.38 13.57
N ALA A 279 -5.33 8.98 14.75
CA ALA A 279 -6.45 9.06 15.67
C ALA A 279 -6.43 10.37 16.47
N ASN A 280 -7.59 10.70 17.01
CA ASN A 280 -7.83 11.89 17.84
C ASN A 280 -7.02 11.91 19.14
N ASN A 281 -6.73 10.74 19.75
CA ASN A 281 -6.02 10.64 21.02
C ASN A 281 -5.30 9.28 21.18
N ASN A 282 -4.43 9.20 22.19
CA ASN A 282 -3.64 8.01 22.52
C ASN A 282 -4.48 6.77 22.85
N ILE A 283 -5.66 6.95 23.46
CA ILE A 283 -6.49 5.83 23.93
C ILE A 283 -7.08 5.13 22.71
N LEU A 284 -7.73 5.89 21.83
CA LEU A 284 -8.32 5.34 20.61
C LEU A 284 -7.24 4.81 19.66
N HIS A 285 -6.14 5.56 19.49
CA HIS A 285 -5.01 5.12 18.68
C HIS A 285 -4.47 3.76 19.11
N LYS A 286 -4.23 3.60 20.42
CA LYS A 286 -3.73 2.33 20.96
C LYS A 286 -4.70 1.17 20.67
N GLN A 287 -5.99 1.35 20.87
CA GLN A 287 -6.99 0.32 20.57
C GLN A 287 -6.96 -0.08 19.09
N ILE A 288 -6.80 0.90 18.18
CA ILE A 288 -6.68 0.64 16.73
C ILE A 288 -5.40 -0.16 16.45
N ILE A 289 -4.26 0.25 17.00
CA ILE A 289 -2.99 -0.44 16.83
C ILE A 289 -3.04 -1.86 17.40
N ASP A 290 -3.63 -2.03 18.59
CA ASP A 290 -3.80 -3.35 19.20
C ASP A 290 -4.63 -4.27 18.29
N ILE A 291 -5.71 -3.79 17.70
CA ILE A 291 -6.52 -4.58 16.74
C ILE A 291 -5.76 -4.88 15.45
N LEU A 292 -5.01 -3.91 14.93
CA LEU A 292 -4.22 -4.12 13.70
C LEU A 292 -3.07 -5.11 13.90
N ASN A 293 -2.54 -5.19 15.13
CA ASN A 293 -1.43 -6.06 15.50
C ASN A 293 -1.86 -7.18 16.46
N ASP A 294 -3.15 -7.22 16.79
CA ASP A 294 -3.71 -8.34 17.56
C ASP A 294 -3.38 -9.61 16.76
N ASN A 295 -2.50 -10.43 17.35
CA ASN A 295 -2.09 -11.74 16.87
C ASN A 295 -3.24 -12.77 16.99
N GLU A 296 -4.49 -12.42 16.76
CA GLU A 296 -5.30 -13.28 15.93
C GLU A 296 -4.49 -13.32 14.64
N SER A 297 -3.48 -14.19 14.65
CA SER A 297 -2.69 -14.65 13.53
C SER A 297 -3.47 -14.37 12.25
N ASP A 298 -2.87 -13.96 11.18
CA ASP A 298 -3.43 -14.15 9.83
C ASP A 298 -3.93 -15.59 9.81
N VAL A 299 -5.14 -15.80 10.39
CA VAL A 299 -5.74 -17.13 10.49
C VAL A 299 -6.05 -17.45 9.06
N ILE A 300 -5.15 -18.22 8.49
CA ILE A 300 -5.35 -18.76 7.16
C ILE A 300 -6.68 -19.46 7.21
N GLY A 301 -7.71 -18.87 6.65
CA GLY A 301 -9.06 -19.40 6.61
C GLY A 301 -9.29 -20.22 5.35
N GLU A 302 -8.69 -19.79 4.22
CA GLU A 302 -8.78 -20.50 2.94
C GLU A 302 -7.39 -20.68 2.31
N VAL A 303 -7.10 -21.87 1.80
CA VAL A 303 -5.84 -22.22 1.14
C VAL A 303 -6.09 -22.74 -0.28
N GLY A 304 -5.43 -22.12 -1.25
CA GLY A 304 -5.37 -22.61 -2.61
C GLY A 304 -4.36 -23.76 -2.75
N VAL A 305 -4.73 -24.87 -3.38
CA VAL A 305 -3.82 -26.02 -3.61
C VAL A 305 -3.60 -26.22 -5.11
N VAL A 306 -2.34 -26.13 -5.51
CA VAL A 306 -1.87 -26.36 -6.88
C VAL A 306 -0.79 -27.44 -6.86
N SER A 307 -0.83 -28.39 -7.80
CA SER A 307 0.18 -29.44 -7.91
C SER A 307 0.59 -29.64 -9.38
N ARG A 308 1.80 -30.08 -9.58
CA ARG A 308 2.15 -30.70 -10.86
C ARG A 308 1.29 -31.94 -11.05
N VAL A 309 0.76 -32.12 -12.26
CA VAL A 309 -0.24 -33.15 -12.56
C VAL A 309 0.27 -34.25 -13.48
N ASP A 310 1.56 -34.24 -13.80
CA ASP A 310 2.28 -35.22 -14.60
C ASP A 310 2.88 -36.39 -13.76
N GLU A 311 2.95 -36.21 -12.44
CA GLU A 311 3.55 -37.17 -11.54
C GLU A 311 2.60 -37.59 -10.39
N TYR A 312 2.43 -38.92 -10.18
CA TYR A 312 1.50 -39.42 -9.19
C TYR A 312 1.88 -39.09 -7.74
N HIS A 313 3.17 -39.04 -7.43
CA HIS A 313 3.61 -38.75 -6.06
C HIS A 313 3.14 -37.35 -5.60
N ALA A 314 3.22 -36.32 -6.46
CA ALA A 314 2.74 -34.97 -6.14
C ALA A 314 1.20 -34.95 -6.05
N ILE A 315 0.50 -35.62 -6.96
CA ILE A 315 -0.97 -35.70 -6.94
C ILE A 315 -1.45 -36.39 -5.66
N LEU A 316 -0.86 -37.55 -5.30
CA LEU A 316 -1.24 -38.29 -4.10
C LEU A 316 -0.92 -37.52 -2.82
N PHE A 317 0.23 -36.84 -2.77
CA PHE A 317 0.60 -36.02 -1.62
C PHE A 317 -0.33 -34.81 -1.44
N SER A 318 -0.84 -34.24 -2.54
CA SER A 318 -1.84 -33.17 -2.45
C SER A 318 -3.13 -33.61 -1.74
N VAL A 319 -3.57 -34.88 -1.89
CA VAL A 319 -4.71 -35.43 -1.14
C VAL A 319 -4.47 -35.32 0.37
N LYS A 320 -3.26 -35.68 0.82
CA LYS A 320 -2.90 -35.63 2.23
C LYS A 320 -2.90 -34.24 2.80
N ILE A 321 -2.41 -33.27 2.01
CA ILE A 321 -2.41 -31.85 2.39
C ILE A 321 -3.84 -31.32 2.46
N ILE A 322 -4.67 -31.59 1.45
CA ILE A 322 -6.07 -31.19 1.43
C ILE A 322 -6.81 -31.74 2.65
N ASP A 323 -6.66 -33.04 2.92
CA ASP A 323 -7.27 -33.71 4.08
C ASP A 323 -6.79 -33.06 5.41
N TYR A 324 -5.49 -32.76 5.52
CA TYR A 324 -4.93 -32.10 6.70
C TYR A 324 -5.53 -30.70 6.91
N LEU A 325 -5.64 -29.88 5.87
CA LEU A 325 -6.21 -28.54 5.94
C LEU A 325 -7.68 -28.58 6.36
N LEU A 326 -8.50 -29.40 5.70
CA LEU A 326 -9.92 -29.57 6.02
C LEU A 326 -10.14 -30.05 7.46
N ASN A 327 -9.32 -31.00 7.95
CA ASN A 327 -9.39 -31.49 9.35
C ASN A 327 -8.95 -30.44 10.39
N ASN A 328 -8.24 -29.40 9.97
CA ASN A 328 -7.89 -28.25 10.82
C ASN A 328 -8.85 -27.07 10.66
N GLY A 329 -9.99 -27.25 9.97
CA GLY A 329 -11.02 -26.20 9.80
C GLY A 329 -10.64 -25.12 8.79
N ILE A 330 -9.72 -25.42 7.87
CA ILE A 330 -9.29 -24.52 6.80
C ILE A 330 -10.08 -24.82 5.54
N ASP A 331 -10.68 -23.82 4.95
CA ASP A 331 -11.32 -23.95 3.65
C ASP A 331 -10.26 -24.18 2.56
N VAL A 332 -10.58 -25.00 1.58
CA VAL A 332 -9.62 -25.36 0.53
C VAL A 332 -10.22 -25.10 -0.84
N VAL A 333 -9.48 -24.40 -1.70
CA VAL A 333 -9.75 -24.33 -3.14
C VAL A 333 -8.66 -25.06 -3.91
N ILE A 334 -9.07 -25.87 -4.88
CA ILE A 334 -8.15 -26.73 -5.65
C ILE A 334 -8.10 -26.26 -7.10
N GLU A 335 -6.89 -26.15 -7.64
CA GLU A 335 -6.72 -25.85 -9.06
C GLU A 335 -7.47 -26.84 -9.93
N ARG A 336 -8.18 -26.34 -10.94
CA ARG A 336 -9.13 -27.10 -11.77
C ARG A 336 -8.54 -28.36 -12.40
N THR A 337 -7.30 -28.33 -12.86
CA THR A 337 -6.64 -29.47 -13.50
C THR A 337 -6.31 -30.54 -12.46
N LEU A 338 -5.82 -30.13 -11.28
CA LEU A 338 -5.58 -31.03 -10.15
C LEU A 338 -6.90 -31.70 -9.69
N ALA A 339 -7.95 -30.90 -9.47
CA ALA A 339 -9.25 -31.42 -9.05
C ALA A 339 -9.81 -32.47 -10.01
N ARG A 340 -9.70 -32.23 -11.33
CA ARG A 340 -10.11 -33.21 -12.34
C ARG A 340 -9.28 -34.51 -12.28
N LYS A 341 -7.98 -34.39 -12.04
CA LYS A 341 -7.10 -35.55 -11.90
C LYS A 341 -7.45 -36.34 -10.65
N LEU A 342 -7.69 -35.68 -9.51
CA LEU A 342 -8.09 -36.32 -8.26
C LEU A 342 -9.43 -37.03 -8.37
N GLU A 343 -10.43 -36.42 -9.02
CA GLU A 343 -11.73 -37.07 -9.27
C GLU A 343 -11.63 -38.29 -10.18
N LYS A 344 -10.74 -38.23 -11.18
CA LYS A 344 -10.46 -39.39 -12.03
C LYS A 344 -9.77 -40.48 -11.24
N LEU A 345 -8.78 -40.15 -10.44
CA LEU A 345 -8.00 -41.10 -9.64
C LEU A 345 -8.87 -41.75 -8.54
N LYS A 346 -9.78 -41.02 -7.90
CA LYS A 346 -10.77 -41.51 -6.95
C LYS A 346 -11.60 -42.67 -7.51
N LYS A 347 -11.90 -42.66 -8.81
CA LYS A 347 -12.72 -43.68 -9.52
C LYS A 347 -11.89 -44.77 -10.19
N ASP A 348 -10.57 -44.72 -10.10
CA ASP A 348 -9.69 -45.66 -10.78
C ASP A 348 -9.65 -46.99 -10.03
N PRO A 349 -10.03 -48.13 -10.67
CA PRO A 349 -9.97 -49.43 -10.03
C PRO A 349 -8.55 -49.85 -9.63
N ASN A 350 -7.53 -49.27 -10.24
CA ASN A 350 -6.13 -49.55 -9.96
C ASN A 350 -5.51 -48.63 -8.91
N LEU A 351 -6.30 -47.78 -8.25
CA LEU A 351 -5.81 -46.77 -7.28
C LEU A 351 -4.85 -47.37 -6.25
N LYS A 352 -5.18 -48.51 -5.66
CA LYS A 352 -4.30 -49.21 -4.69
C LYS A 352 -2.94 -49.57 -5.28
N ASN A 353 -2.92 -50.05 -6.53
CA ASN A 353 -1.67 -50.39 -7.21
C ASN A 353 -0.84 -49.11 -7.51
N ILE A 354 -1.49 -48.04 -7.95
CA ILE A 354 -0.85 -46.75 -8.18
C ILE A 354 -0.18 -46.26 -6.89
N ILE A 355 -0.89 -46.26 -5.75
CA ILE A 355 -0.33 -45.86 -4.46
C ILE A 355 0.87 -46.75 -4.09
N ASN A 356 0.74 -48.08 -4.19
CA ASN A 356 1.82 -48.99 -3.85
C ASN A 356 3.05 -48.85 -4.75
N THR A 357 2.86 -48.59 -6.03
CA THR A 357 3.96 -48.33 -6.98
C THR A 357 4.64 -47.00 -6.63
N THR A 358 3.87 -45.95 -6.39
CA THR A 358 4.40 -44.66 -5.98
C THR A 358 5.21 -44.73 -4.69
N ILE A 359 4.76 -45.51 -3.68
CA ILE A 359 5.51 -45.73 -2.43
C ILE A 359 6.84 -46.46 -2.67
N LYS A 360 6.87 -47.38 -3.66
CA LYS A 360 8.12 -48.08 -4.01
C LYS A 360 9.11 -47.18 -4.71
N GLU A 361 8.63 -46.31 -5.57
CA GLU A 361 9.45 -45.32 -6.32
C GLU A 361 9.89 -44.17 -5.44
N HIS A 362 9.05 -43.76 -4.46
CA HIS A 362 9.26 -42.66 -3.52
C HIS A 362 9.11 -43.14 -2.07
N PRO A 363 10.11 -43.84 -1.51
CA PRO A 363 10.05 -44.41 -0.16
C PRO A 363 9.88 -43.37 0.95
N GLU A 364 10.36 -42.11 0.71
CA GLU A 364 10.23 -40.97 1.60
C GLU A 364 8.77 -40.55 1.83
N LEU A 365 7.88 -40.86 0.89
CA LEU A 365 6.44 -40.58 0.99
C LEU A 365 5.64 -41.70 1.66
N LYS A 366 6.27 -42.80 2.07
CA LYS A 366 5.58 -44.01 2.56
C LYS A 366 4.59 -43.69 3.69
N ASP A 367 4.97 -42.88 4.64
CA ASP A 367 4.12 -42.59 5.81
C ASP A 367 3.01 -41.57 5.45
N GLN A 368 3.28 -40.65 4.56
CA GLN A 368 2.32 -39.64 4.09
C GLN A 368 1.26 -40.19 3.17
N LEU A 369 1.59 -41.22 2.35
CA LEU A 369 0.65 -41.85 1.42
C LEU A 369 -0.16 -43.00 2.03
N LYS A 370 0.05 -43.31 3.32
CA LYS A 370 -0.82 -44.26 4.04
C LYS A 370 -2.17 -43.59 4.34
N ASN A 371 -3.26 -44.34 4.17
CA ASN A 371 -4.63 -43.96 4.53
C ASN A 371 -5.07 -42.61 3.91
N LEU A 372 -4.83 -42.43 2.61
CA LEU A 372 -5.32 -41.25 1.88
C LEU A 372 -6.86 -41.22 1.87
N ASN A 373 -7.40 -40.05 2.20
CA ASN A 373 -8.83 -39.79 2.24
C ASN A 373 -9.38 -39.39 0.87
N PHE A 374 -9.85 -40.31 0.09
CA PHE A 374 -10.53 -40.08 -1.19
C PHE A 374 -12.06 -39.86 -1.05
N ASN A 375 -12.61 -39.73 0.16
CA ASN A 375 -14.02 -39.39 0.36
C ASN A 375 -14.32 -37.89 0.12
N ILE A 376 -13.26 -37.09 -0.07
CA ILE A 376 -13.36 -35.65 -0.37
C ILE A 376 -14.00 -35.45 -1.76
N GLU A 377 -14.95 -34.50 -1.87
CA GLU A 377 -15.57 -34.12 -3.14
C GLU A 377 -14.75 -33.03 -3.82
N PHE A 378 -13.63 -33.40 -4.46
CA PHE A 378 -12.66 -32.51 -5.06
C PHE A 378 -13.26 -31.56 -6.11
N LYS A 379 -14.33 -32.01 -6.79
CA LYS A 379 -15.03 -31.19 -7.79
C LYS A 379 -15.68 -29.95 -7.18
N LEU A 380 -16.20 -30.02 -5.96
CA LEU A 380 -16.85 -28.93 -5.27
C LEU A 380 -15.82 -27.87 -4.83
N LEU A 381 -14.58 -28.27 -4.59
CA LEU A 381 -13.46 -27.40 -4.19
C LEU A 381 -12.71 -26.80 -5.40
N SER A 382 -13.15 -27.10 -6.64
CA SER A 382 -12.42 -26.76 -7.87
C SER A 382 -12.60 -25.32 -8.30
N GLN A 383 -11.49 -24.60 -8.49
CA GLN A 383 -11.47 -23.24 -8.96
C GLN A 383 -10.36 -23.00 -10.00
N SER A 384 -10.49 -21.97 -10.84
CA SER A 384 -9.40 -21.54 -11.72
C SER A 384 -8.35 -20.78 -10.92
N ILE A 385 -7.06 -20.94 -11.24
CA ILE A 385 -5.97 -20.20 -10.57
C ILE A 385 -6.20 -18.69 -10.64
N GLN A 386 -6.74 -18.18 -11.74
CA GLN A 386 -7.02 -16.75 -11.93
C GLN A 386 -8.07 -16.20 -10.96
N ASP A 387 -8.94 -17.09 -10.45
CA ASP A 387 -10.03 -16.72 -9.55
C ASP A 387 -9.66 -16.96 -8.07
N PHE A 388 -8.45 -17.43 -7.76
CA PHE A 388 -8.00 -17.66 -6.38
C PHE A 388 -8.00 -16.34 -5.61
N LYS A 389 -8.64 -16.37 -4.45
CA LYS A 389 -8.68 -15.28 -3.46
C LYS A 389 -8.28 -15.77 -2.07
N SER A 390 -7.71 -16.96 -2.02
CA SER A 390 -7.28 -17.61 -0.77
C SER A 390 -6.20 -16.81 -0.04
N ASP A 391 -6.12 -16.98 1.26
CA ASP A 391 -5.14 -16.31 2.12
C ASP A 391 -3.69 -16.75 1.81
N MET A 392 -3.54 -17.97 1.27
CA MET A 392 -2.27 -18.56 0.85
C MET A 392 -2.48 -19.59 -0.27
N ALA A 393 -1.48 -19.78 -1.11
CA ALA A 393 -1.44 -20.90 -2.07
C ALA A 393 -0.31 -21.86 -1.74
N ILE A 394 -0.63 -23.16 -1.65
CA ILE A 394 0.34 -24.25 -1.55
C ILE A 394 0.60 -24.79 -2.96
N ILE A 395 1.87 -24.81 -3.34
CA ILE A 395 2.29 -25.29 -4.66
C ILE A 395 3.20 -26.51 -4.48
N LEU A 396 2.73 -27.66 -4.96
CA LEU A 396 3.48 -28.90 -4.96
C LEU A 396 4.18 -29.10 -6.31
N GLY A 397 5.49 -29.04 -6.31
CA GLY A 397 6.31 -29.17 -7.53
C GLY A 397 7.69 -28.56 -7.33
N GLY A 398 8.40 -28.32 -8.41
CA GLY A 398 9.64 -27.52 -8.41
C GLY A 398 9.38 -26.06 -8.84
N ASP A 399 10.47 -25.30 -8.96
CA ASP A 399 10.47 -23.88 -9.34
C ASP A 399 9.65 -23.58 -10.60
N GLY A 400 9.74 -24.44 -11.61
CA GLY A 400 8.95 -24.29 -12.84
C GLY A 400 7.43 -24.38 -12.63
N THR A 401 6.97 -25.14 -11.63
CA THR A 401 5.54 -25.20 -11.27
C THR A 401 5.13 -23.93 -10.55
N LEU A 402 5.97 -23.44 -9.63
CA LEU A 402 5.75 -22.21 -8.90
C LEU A 402 5.68 -21.01 -9.86
N LEU A 403 6.66 -20.86 -10.74
CA LEU A 403 6.71 -19.77 -11.71
C LEU A 403 5.47 -19.78 -12.64
N ARG A 404 5.08 -20.93 -13.18
CA ARG A 404 3.89 -21.05 -14.02
C ARG A 404 2.59 -20.76 -13.28
N THR A 405 2.52 -21.07 -12.00
CA THR A 405 1.34 -20.79 -11.16
C THR A 405 1.24 -19.29 -10.90
N GLN A 406 2.34 -18.70 -10.45
CA GLN A 406 2.43 -17.28 -10.12
C GLN A 406 2.08 -16.37 -11.33
N THR A 407 2.47 -16.75 -12.56
CA THR A 407 2.11 -15.97 -13.77
C THR A 407 0.62 -16.00 -14.11
N LYS A 408 -0.14 -16.97 -13.60
CA LYS A 408 -1.58 -17.11 -13.82
C LYS A 408 -2.43 -16.51 -12.72
N MET A 409 -1.85 -16.23 -11.55
CA MET A 409 -2.54 -15.59 -10.44
C MET A 409 -2.74 -14.11 -10.74
N THR A 410 -3.96 -13.61 -10.53
CA THR A 410 -4.30 -12.17 -10.70
C THR A 410 -4.12 -11.40 -9.40
N GLU A 411 -4.20 -12.08 -8.25
CA GLU A 411 -4.03 -11.51 -6.92
C GLU A 411 -2.61 -11.80 -6.38
N GLU A 412 -2.11 -10.92 -5.52
CA GLU A 412 -0.86 -11.14 -4.78
C GLU A 412 -1.11 -12.05 -3.58
N ILE A 413 -1.16 -13.37 -3.83
CA ILE A 413 -1.38 -14.38 -2.80
C ILE A 413 -0.03 -14.92 -2.33
N PRO A 414 0.24 -14.98 -1.00
CA PRO A 414 1.42 -15.64 -0.46
C PRO A 414 1.54 -17.09 -0.94
N ILE A 415 2.73 -17.49 -1.33
CA ILE A 415 2.98 -18.84 -1.86
C ILE A 415 3.83 -19.64 -0.88
N PHE A 416 3.39 -20.84 -0.57
CA PHE A 416 4.16 -21.86 0.14
C PHE A 416 4.53 -22.98 -0.82
N GLY A 417 5.80 -23.02 -1.25
CA GLY A 417 6.34 -23.96 -2.21
C GLY A 417 6.84 -25.24 -1.54
N ILE A 418 6.30 -26.40 -1.92
CA ILE A 418 6.75 -27.73 -1.48
C ILE A 418 7.50 -28.39 -2.63
N ASN A 419 8.76 -28.70 -2.41
CA ASN A 419 9.59 -29.38 -3.39
C ASN A 419 9.20 -30.85 -3.53
N MET A 420 8.81 -31.22 -4.75
CA MET A 420 8.45 -32.61 -5.09
C MET A 420 9.50 -33.26 -6.02
N GLY A 421 10.74 -32.79 -6.01
CA GLY A 421 11.80 -33.29 -6.88
C GLY A 421 13.19 -32.87 -6.42
N THR A 422 14.03 -32.40 -7.36
CA THR A 422 15.32 -31.80 -7.03
C THR A 422 15.14 -30.45 -6.35
N VAL A 423 15.96 -30.16 -5.32
CA VAL A 423 15.91 -28.90 -4.58
C VAL A 423 16.05 -27.72 -5.54
N GLY A 424 15.09 -26.80 -5.48
CA GLY A 424 15.08 -25.55 -6.24
C GLY A 424 15.45 -24.34 -5.37
N PHE A 425 15.54 -23.18 -5.98
CA PHE A 425 15.79 -21.91 -5.27
C PHE A 425 14.51 -21.26 -4.69
N LEU A 426 13.33 -21.65 -5.22
CA LEU A 426 12.04 -21.07 -4.83
C LEU A 426 11.17 -22.04 -4.03
N THR A 427 11.43 -23.36 -4.13
CA THR A 427 10.73 -24.40 -3.40
C THR A 427 11.68 -25.05 -2.41
N GLU A 428 11.77 -24.48 -1.20
CA GLU A 428 12.77 -24.84 -0.19
C GLU A 428 12.31 -25.93 0.76
N ILE A 429 10.98 -26.13 0.92
CA ILE A 429 10.42 -27.08 1.89
C ILE A 429 10.35 -28.47 1.29
N GLU A 430 10.96 -29.44 1.97
CA GLU A 430 10.88 -30.84 1.60
C GLU A 430 9.60 -31.50 2.13
N VAL A 431 9.26 -32.68 1.55
CA VAL A 431 8.05 -33.44 1.90
C VAL A 431 7.97 -33.78 3.39
N ASN A 432 9.09 -34.18 4.00
CA ASN A 432 9.19 -34.56 5.41
C ASN A 432 8.96 -33.39 6.38
N GLU A 433 9.23 -32.15 5.97
CA GLU A 433 9.08 -30.94 6.77
C GLU A 433 7.70 -30.26 6.61
N THR A 434 6.91 -30.72 5.61
CA THR A 434 5.67 -30.05 5.18
C THR A 434 4.68 -29.84 6.32
N PHE A 435 4.35 -30.86 7.10
CA PHE A 435 3.31 -30.77 8.12
C PHE A 435 3.75 -29.99 9.35
N ASP A 436 5.02 -30.03 9.73
CA ASP A 436 5.58 -29.21 10.80
C ASP A 436 5.59 -27.73 10.39
N SER A 437 5.93 -27.45 9.14
CA SER A 437 5.87 -26.10 8.58
C SER A 437 4.42 -25.61 8.46
N LEU A 438 3.49 -26.39 7.95
CA LEU A 438 2.07 -26.04 7.91
C LEU A 438 1.50 -25.77 9.30
N LYS A 439 1.87 -26.55 10.30
CA LYS A 439 1.44 -26.33 11.68
C LYS A 439 1.92 -24.98 12.23
N LYS A 440 3.15 -24.53 11.89
CA LYS A 440 3.67 -23.23 12.25
C LYS A 440 2.93 -22.13 11.49
N ILE A 441 2.77 -22.30 10.18
CA ILE A 441 2.06 -21.35 9.31
C ILE A 441 0.62 -21.12 9.79
N LEU A 442 -0.12 -22.18 10.11
CA LEU A 442 -1.50 -22.08 10.63
C LEU A 442 -1.58 -21.43 12.03
N LYS A 443 -0.47 -21.29 12.75
CA LYS A 443 -0.36 -20.54 13.99
C LYS A 443 0.12 -19.09 13.79
N GLY A 444 0.38 -18.67 12.53
CA GLY A 444 0.94 -17.35 12.25
C GLY A 444 2.46 -17.26 12.48
N GLU A 445 3.15 -18.36 12.70
CA GLU A 445 4.59 -18.43 12.95
C GLU A 445 5.37 -18.50 11.62
N TYR A 446 5.34 -17.45 10.80
CA TYR A 446 6.03 -17.38 9.50
C TYR A 446 6.43 -15.96 9.13
N TYR A 447 7.34 -15.84 8.17
CA TYR A 447 7.73 -14.58 7.55
C TYR A 447 7.41 -14.60 6.07
N LEU A 448 6.97 -13.45 5.53
CA LEU A 448 6.75 -13.28 4.09
C LEU A 448 7.97 -12.62 3.45
N GLU A 449 8.59 -13.34 2.54
CA GLU A 449 9.62 -12.77 1.67
C GLU A 449 8.98 -12.16 0.41
N LYS A 450 9.24 -10.88 0.16
CA LYS A 450 8.78 -10.21 -1.05
C LYS A 450 9.76 -10.42 -2.19
N ARG A 451 9.28 -10.96 -3.28
CA ARG A 451 10.06 -11.15 -4.51
C ARG A 451 9.60 -10.18 -5.59
N THR A 452 10.55 -9.58 -6.30
CA THR A 452 10.27 -8.63 -7.38
C THR A 452 9.80 -9.39 -8.63
N LYS A 453 8.68 -8.97 -9.21
CA LYS A 453 8.17 -9.48 -10.48
C LYS A 453 8.49 -8.46 -11.59
N LEU A 454 9.21 -8.90 -12.60
CA LEU A 454 9.47 -8.12 -13.80
C LEU A 454 8.42 -8.46 -14.86
N VAL A 455 7.87 -7.43 -15.49
CA VAL A 455 6.98 -7.58 -16.64
C VAL A 455 7.62 -6.87 -17.83
N VAL A 456 7.86 -7.61 -18.90
CA VAL A 456 8.37 -7.08 -20.15
C VAL A 456 7.27 -7.16 -21.21
N SER A 457 7.00 -6.03 -21.85
CA SER A 457 6.04 -5.95 -22.94
C SER A 457 6.79 -5.73 -24.26
N HIS A 458 6.51 -6.58 -25.23
CA HIS A 458 7.03 -6.45 -26.59
C HIS A 458 5.89 -6.68 -27.58
N GLU A 459 5.55 -5.68 -28.37
CA GLU A 459 4.38 -5.67 -29.25
C GLU A 459 3.10 -5.99 -28.43
N ASN A 460 2.35 -7.04 -28.79
CA ASN A 460 1.13 -7.50 -28.09
C ASN A 460 1.40 -8.65 -27.09
N HIS A 461 2.66 -8.91 -26.77
CA HIS A 461 3.04 -9.99 -25.85
C HIS A 461 3.58 -9.43 -24.55
N HIS A 462 3.13 -10.00 -23.43
CA HIS A 462 3.61 -9.68 -22.07
C HIS A 462 4.31 -10.91 -21.52
N TYR A 463 5.53 -10.72 -21.07
CA TYR A 463 6.33 -11.75 -20.40
C TYR A 463 6.55 -11.33 -18.96
N SER A 464 6.41 -12.25 -18.03
CA SER A 464 6.71 -11.98 -16.63
C SER A 464 7.77 -12.94 -16.12
N ALA A 465 8.69 -12.41 -15.32
CA ALA A 465 9.71 -13.17 -14.60
C ALA A 465 9.68 -12.79 -13.12
N LEU A 466 9.90 -13.76 -12.26
CA LEU A 466 10.10 -13.56 -10.83
C LEU A 466 11.61 -13.50 -10.59
N ASN A 467 12.07 -12.55 -9.76
CA ASN A 467 13.46 -12.47 -9.36
C ASN A 467 13.78 -13.59 -8.35
N GLU A 468 14.87 -14.32 -8.60
CA GLU A 468 15.44 -15.32 -7.70
C GLU A 468 16.23 -14.66 -6.58
#